data_09a75df3d59dd6b9cd61190fa1919ac1
#
_entry.id   09a75df3d59dd6b9cd61190fa1919ac1
#
_cell.length_a   1.000
_cell.length_b   1.000
_cell.length_c   1.000
_cell.angle_alpha   90.00
_cell.angle_beta   90.00
_cell.angle_gamma   90.00
#
_symmetry.space_group_name_H-M   'P 1'
#
loop_
_entity.id
_entity.type
_entity.pdbx_description
1 polymer ?
#
loop_
_entity_poly.entity_id
_entity_poly.type
_entity_poly.pdbx_seq_one_letter_code
_entity_poly.pdbx_strand_id
1 'polypeptide(L)'
;MKPSSILRSLALAAALGLAACTTVGPNYTVPNNAAARRPAAQAGFVEAQGKAISLDPLPTQWWRLYRSAELDALVEQAIAANTSLRAADAHLRSAAAWVARVDAEHDPHVGAVVAVKRARESGEAFLLPERLPVVNEGELAVQASYQLDLWGQLKRGEEAAEANLQAVEAAQDVARVSVVAQTVQAYVQICHAQAQKLVAAHALDLQERSLALAERMLEVGRGSSSEVLRSQGLVQAQRASLPRFDAERDAAFYRLAYLLGRLPQDLPASAVACATPLQLVQAVPVGDGTALLKRRPDVRQAERQLAAASARIGVATAELYPDIRLGASLGLVGIAEHLGRPATQSFGFGSLLSWHIPDAGAKARVKMAEADAQAALAQFDGVVLQAMSETETALSRYRHDLERQASLHEARDQAAALADQQKRFVEAGRHPYASSLDAQRTLANAEATLASNDEQLALDQVRLFLALGGGWETGEP
;
A
#
# COMPACT_ATOMS: atom_id res chain seq x y z
N MET A 1 43.04 43.30 -37.31
CA MET A 1 41.84 43.18 -36.48
C MET A 1 42.24 43.23 -35.01
N LYS A 2 41.64 44.15 -34.23
CA LYS A 2 42.05 44.37 -32.82
C LYS A 2 41.60 43.16 -31.96
N PRO A 3 42.50 42.57 -31.15
CA PRO A 3 42.20 41.38 -30.36
C PRO A 3 41.11 41.59 -29.29
N SER A 4 40.79 42.86 -28.96
CA SER A 4 39.72 43.22 -28.01
C SER A 4 38.31 43.01 -28.49
N SER A 5 38.05 42.93 -29.79
CA SER A 5 36.72 42.70 -30.35
C SER A 5 36.35 41.21 -30.35
N ILE A 6 37.29 40.30 -30.57
CA ILE A 6 37.09 38.86 -30.53
C ILE A 6 36.85 38.39 -29.10
N LEU A 7 37.58 38.90 -28.11
CA LEU A 7 37.34 38.60 -26.70
C LEU A 7 35.96 39.06 -26.19
N ARG A 8 35.50 40.25 -26.65
CA ARG A 8 34.16 40.74 -26.29
C ARG A 8 33.07 39.93 -26.95
N SER A 9 33.24 39.49 -28.17
CA SER A 9 32.26 38.60 -28.88
C SER A 9 32.21 37.20 -28.25
N LEU A 10 33.36 36.65 -27.82
CA LEU A 10 33.43 35.41 -27.06
C LEU A 10 32.78 35.50 -25.67
N ALA A 11 33.04 36.61 -24.94
CA ALA A 11 32.42 36.86 -23.64
C ALA A 11 30.90 37.06 -23.73
N LEU A 12 30.42 37.74 -24.80
CA LEU A 12 28.99 37.92 -25.05
C LEU A 12 28.33 36.60 -25.47
N ALA A 13 28.97 35.77 -26.27
CA ALA A 13 28.51 34.43 -26.63
C ALA A 13 28.50 33.49 -25.44
N ALA A 14 29.49 33.56 -24.54
CA ALA A 14 29.54 32.80 -23.29
C ALA A 14 28.43 33.27 -22.31
N ALA A 15 28.20 34.60 -22.19
CA ALA A 15 27.13 35.13 -21.37
C ALA A 15 25.70 34.78 -21.89
N LEU A 16 25.52 34.77 -23.20
CA LEU A 16 24.29 34.29 -23.83
C LEU A 16 24.12 32.80 -23.69
N GLY A 17 25.20 32.01 -23.69
CA GLY A 17 25.18 30.56 -23.42
C GLY A 17 24.79 30.21 -21.97
N LEU A 18 25.21 31.02 -21.01
CA LEU A 18 24.86 30.84 -19.58
C LEU A 18 23.41 31.22 -19.26
N ALA A 19 22.79 32.10 -20.06
CA ALA A 19 21.36 32.43 -19.93
C ALA A 19 20.42 31.42 -20.59
N ALA A 20 20.95 30.47 -21.40
CA ALA A 20 20.19 29.53 -22.20
C ALA A 20 19.94 28.18 -21.50
N CYS A 21 20.50 27.92 -20.30
CA CYS A 21 20.20 26.71 -19.53
C CYS A 21 18.80 26.79 -18.92
N THR A 22 17.75 26.69 -19.73
CA THR A 22 16.36 26.63 -19.25
C THR A 22 15.85 25.19 -19.31
N THR A 23 15.62 24.57 -18.15
CA THR A 23 14.95 23.28 -18.10
C THR A 23 13.58 23.39 -18.74
N VAL A 24 13.33 22.63 -19.81
CA VAL A 24 12.05 22.63 -20.55
C VAL A 24 11.01 21.75 -19.85
N GLY A 25 9.76 21.92 -20.24
CA GLY A 25 8.61 21.21 -19.67
C GLY A 25 8.06 21.86 -18.39
N PRO A 26 6.95 21.34 -17.88
CA PRO A 26 6.28 21.90 -16.71
C PRO A 26 7.04 21.62 -15.42
N ASN A 27 7.06 22.57 -14.49
CA ASN A 27 7.41 22.29 -13.09
C ASN A 27 6.18 21.70 -12.40
N TYR A 28 6.36 20.57 -11.72
CA TYR A 28 5.27 19.88 -11.05
C TYR A 28 4.68 20.72 -9.90
N THR A 29 3.38 20.84 -9.91
CA THR A 29 2.55 21.30 -8.79
C THR A 29 1.24 20.51 -8.85
N VAL A 30 0.63 20.20 -7.70
CA VAL A 30 -0.69 19.59 -7.70
C VAL A 30 -1.67 20.50 -8.46
N PRO A 31 -2.33 20.01 -9.53
CA PRO A 31 -3.23 20.84 -10.34
C PRO A 31 -4.38 21.44 -9.53
N ASN A 32 -4.77 22.67 -9.86
CA ASN A 32 -5.83 23.37 -9.13
C ASN A 32 -7.21 22.72 -9.27
N ASN A 33 -7.43 21.97 -10.35
CA ASN A 33 -8.67 21.22 -10.62
C ASN A 33 -8.64 19.79 -9.99
N ALA A 34 -7.56 19.37 -9.36
CA ALA A 34 -7.46 18.06 -8.72
C ALA A 34 -8.50 17.90 -7.60
N ALA A 35 -9.02 16.68 -7.45
CA ALA A 35 -10.02 16.36 -6.43
C ALA A 35 -9.56 16.69 -5.01
N ALA A 36 -8.28 16.51 -4.70
CA ALA A 36 -7.67 16.81 -3.40
C ALA A 36 -7.72 18.30 -3.02
N ARG A 37 -7.85 19.21 -4.00
CA ARG A 37 -7.96 20.66 -3.76
C ARG A 37 -9.40 21.16 -3.63
N ARG A 38 -10.38 20.29 -3.81
CA ARG A 38 -11.79 20.67 -3.64
C ARG A 38 -12.10 20.92 -2.16
N PRO A 39 -12.80 22.00 -1.80
CA PRO A 39 -13.15 22.31 -0.41
C PRO A 39 -13.86 21.13 0.31
N ALA A 40 -14.72 20.40 -0.40
CA ALA A 40 -15.42 19.24 0.13
C ALA A 40 -14.49 18.08 0.53
N ALA A 41 -13.36 17.89 -0.17
CA ALA A 41 -12.38 16.85 0.17
C ALA A 41 -11.51 17.23 1.37
N GLN A 42 -11.47 18.49 1.76
CA GLN A 42 -10.70 19.02 2.89
C GLN A 42 -11.56 19.28 4.12
N ALA A 43 -12.89 19.19 3.99
CA ALA A 43 -13.84 19.40 5.07
C ALA A 43 -13.87 18.22 6.07
N GLY A 44 -14.59 18.39 7.17
CA GLY A 44 -14.94 17.30 8.09
C GLY A 44 -15.82 16.26 7.40
N PHE A 45 -15.80 15.03 7.91
CA PHE A 45 -16.61 13.94 7.37
C PHE A 45 -18.10 14.13 7.70
N VAL A 46 -18.97 13.80 6.76
CA VAL A 46 -20.43 13.91 6.91
C VAL A 46 -20.93 12.97 8.01
N GLU A 47 -20.38 11.76 8.08
CA GLU A 47 -20.74 10.72 9.05
C GLU A 47 -20.00 10.81 10.39
N ALA A 48 -19.06 11.76 10.56
CA ALA A 48 -18.35 11.95 11.83
C ALA A 48 -19.23 12.63 12.90
N GLN A 49 -20.32 11.95 13.28
CA GLN A 49 -21.32 12.44 14.22
C GLN A 49 -21.44 11.52 15.45
N GLY A 50 -21.80 12.09 16.58
CA GLY A 50 -22.07 11.33 17.80
C GLY A 50 -20.89 11.28 18.78
N LYS A 51 -21.16 10.77 20.00
CA LYS A 51 -20.20 10.76 21.12
C LYS A 51 -19.09 9.70 20.99
N ALA A 52 -19.29 8.72 20.11
CA ALA A 52 -18.34 7.61 19.90
C ALA A 52 -17.21 7.98 18.92
N ILE A 53 -17.26 9.18 18.34
CA ILE A 53 -16.28 9.69 17.37
C ILE A 53 -15.70 10.99 17.94
N SER A 54 -14.37 11.14 17.81
CA SER A 54 -13.63 12.37 18.14
C SER A 54 -12.97 12.93 16.90
N LEU A 55 -12.90 14.26 16.79
CA LEU A 55 -12.15 14.94 15.70
C LEU A 55 -10.65 15.06 16.00
N ASP A 56 -10.18 14.44 17.08
CA ASP A 56 -8.75 14.40 17.40
C ASP A 56 -7.97 13.67 16.29
N PRO A 57 -6.67 13.99 16.14
CA PRO A 57 -5.81 13.27 15.20
C PRO A 57 -5.72 11.78 15.55
N LEU A 58 -5.75 10.93 14.54
CA LEU A 58 -5.51 9.50 14.72
C LEU A 58 -4.08 9.26 15.20
N PRO A 59 -3.86 8.51 16.31
CA PRO A 59 -2.51 8.15 16.75
C PRO A 59 -1.85 7.21 15.74
N THR A 60 -0.53 7.34 15.59
CA THR A 60 0.29 6.53 14.68
C THR A 60 0.17 5.03 14.95
N GLN A 61 0.08 4.66 16.23
CA GLN A 61 -0.08 3.27 16.70
C GLN A 61 -1.50 3.05 17.24
N TRP A 62 -2.49 3.20 16.37
CA TRP A 62 -3.90 3.14 16.73
C TRP A 62 -4.33 1.83 17.42
N TRP A 63 -3.67 0.70 17.15
CA TRP A 63 -3.98 -0.59 17.79
C TRP A 63 -3.74 -0.57 19.29
N ARG A 64 -2.88 0.33 19.82
CA ARG A 64 -2.68 0.52 21.26
C ARG A 64 -3.90 1.09 21.98
N LEU A 65 -4.87 1.64 21.24
CA LEU A 65 -6.14 2.06 21.80
C LEU A 65 -6.94 0.91 22.42
N TYR A 66 -6.68 -0.33 21.97
CA TYR A 66 -7.24 -1.55 22.56
C TYR A 66 -6.60 -1.95 23.90
N ARG A 67 -5.48 -1.36 24.29
CA ARG A 67 -4.74 -1.62 25.54
C ARG A 67 -4.41 -3.10 25.77
N SER A 68 -4.04 -3.81 24.72
CA SER A 68 -3.65 -5.22 24.76
C SER A 68 -2.15 -5.34 24.43
N ALA A 69 -1.34 -5.66 25.44
CA ALA A 69 0.10 -5.88 25.27
C ALA A 69 0.41 -7.06 24.34
N GLU A 70 -0.48 -8.06 24.32
CA GLU A 70 -0.36 -9.20 23.40
C GLU A 70 -0.56 -8.76 21.95
N LEU A 71 -1.59 -7.95 21.68
CA LEU A 71 -1.82 -7.39 20.36
C LEU A 71 -0.65 -6.51 19.91
N ASP A 72 -0.14 -5.65 20.80
CA ASP A 72 1.02 -4.81 20.51
C ASP A 72 2.22 -5.64 20.06
N ALA A 73 2.55 -6.70 20.80
CA ALA A 73 3.65 -7.61 20.49
C ALA A 73 3.44 -8.36 19.14
N LEU A 74 2.21 -8.76 18.82
CA LEU A 74 1.88 -9.43 17.56
C LEU A 74 2.02 -8.47 16.37
N VAL A 75 1.57 -7.22 16.49
CA VAL A 75 1.73 -6.19 15.45
C VAL A 75 3.20 -5.87 15.22
N GLU A 76 4.00 -5.71 16.27
CA GLU A 76 5.43 -5.48 16.17
C GLU A 76 6.15 -6.66 15.49
N GLN A 77 5.82 -7.90 15.83
CA GLN A 77 6.34 -9.09 15.15
C GLN A 77 5.94 -9.15 13.68
N ALA A 78 4.67 -8.81 13.36
CA ALA A 78 4.20 -8.78 11.98
C ALA A 78 5.00 -7.75 11.16
N ILE A 79 5.17 -6.53 11.67
CA ILE A 79 5.96 -5.49 11.00
C ILE A 79 7.41 -5.95 10.77
N ALA A 80 8.02 -6.64 11.73
CA ALA A 80 9.40 -7.08 11.63
C ALA A 80 9.63 -8.28 10.68
N ALA A 81 8.66 -9.20 10.58
CA ALA A 81 8.87 -10.50 9.94
C ALA A 81 8.04 -10.74 8.67
N ASN A 82 7.04 -9.89 8.37
CA ASN A 82 6.12 -10.11 7.26
C ASN A 82 6.83 -10.13 5.92
N THR A 83 6.53 -11.15 5.10
CA THR A 83 7.17 -11.35 3.80
C THR A 83 6.82 -10.29 2.76
N SER A 84 5.60 -9.73 2.81
CA SER A 84 5.18 -8.65 1.91
C SER A 84 5.92 -7.35 2.22
N LEU A 85 6.18 -7.06 3.51
CA LEU A 85 6.99 -5.90 3.90
C LEU A 85 8.46 -6.06 3.50
N ARG A 86 9.00 -7.28 3.62
CA ARG A 86 10.35 -7.57 3.13
C ARG A 86 10.48 -7.41 1.61
N ALA A 87 9.44 -7.80 0.86
CA ALA A 87 9.40 -7.56 -0.59
C ALA A 87 9.30 -6.07 -0.92
N ALA A 88 8.46 -5.32 -0.20
CA ALA A 88 8.33 -3.87 -0.38
C ALA A 88 9.65 -3.14 -0.08
N ASP A 89 10.38 -3.54 0.98
CA ASP A 89 11.71 -3.01 1.29
C ASP A 89 12.75 -3.32 0.17
N ALA A 90 12.68 -4.50 -0.43
CA ALA A 90 13.53 -4.83 -1.58
C ALA A 90 13.19 -3.98 -2.82
N HIS A 91 11.90 -3.70 -3.07
CA HIS A 91 11.47 -2.79 -4.14
C HIS A 91 11.94 -1.35 -3.89
N LEU A 92 11.89 -0.89 -2.64
CA LEU A 92 12.40 0.43 -2.26
C LEU A 92 13.91 0.54 -2.56
N ARG A 93 14.72 -0.45 -2.15
CA ARG A 93 16.14 -0.47 -2.47
C ARG A 93 16.42 -0.51 -3.97
N SER A 94 15.59 -1.23 -4.74
CA SER A 94 15.69 -1.24 -6.21
C SER A 94 15.38 0.12 -6.81
N ALA A 95 14.35 0.83 -6.32
CA ALA A 95 14.02 2.18 -6.76
C ALA A 95 15.11 3.19 -6.41
N ALA A 96 15.72 3.10 -5.22
CA ALA A 96 16.86 3.94 -4.82
C ALA A 96 18.08 3.69 -5.71
N ALA A 97 18.38 2.43 -6.05
CA ALA A 97 19.45 2.10 -6.99
C ALA A 97 19.16 2.62 -8.41
N TRP A 98 17.88 2.67 -8.81
CA TRP A 98 17.49 3.28 -10.07
C TRP A 98 17.76 4.79 -10.09
N VAL A 99 17.45 5.52 -9.02
CA VAL A 99 17.79 6.95 -8.90
C VAL A 99 19.31 7.14 -9.03
N ALA A 100 20.11 6.37 -8.29
CA ALA A 100 21.56 6.43 -8.38
C ALA A 100 22.09 6.13 -9.79
N ARG A 101 21.45 5.24 -10.54
CA ARG A 101 21.77 4.98 -11.93
C ARG A 101 21.46 6.18 -12.84
N VAL A 102 20.29 6.82 -12.63
CA VAL A 102 19.89 8.00 -13.42
C VAL A 102 20.79 9.19 -13.11
N ASP A 103 21.15 9.37 -11.85
CA ASP A 103 22.09 10.40 -11.40
C ASP A 103 23.48 10.22 -12.06
N ALA A 104 23.97 8.98 -12.16
CA ALA A 104 25.21 8.67 -12.83
C ALA A 104 25.25 9.02 -14.35
N GLU A 105 24.10 9.28 -14.98
CA GLU A 105 24.04 9.77 -16.37
C GLU A 105 24.53 11.23 -16.48
N HIS A 106 24.60 11.97 -15.37
CA HIS A 106 25.21 13.30 -15.29
C HIS A 106 26.74 13.24 -15.27
N ASP A 107 27.36 12.09 -15.03
CA ASP A 107 28.80 11.93 -14.97
C ASP A 107 29.42 11.64 -16.34
N PRO A 108 30.70 11.98 -16.55
CA PRO A 108 31.42 11.55 -17.73
C PRO A 108 31.50 10.03 -17.84
N HIS A 109 31.06 9.48 -18.96
CA HIS A 109 31.16 8.06 -19.25
C HIS A 109 32.51 7.72 -19.86
N VAL A 110 33.25 6.83 -19.23
CA VAL A 110 34.56 6.35 -19.74
C VAL A 110 34.42 4.87 -20.09
N GLY A 111 34.79 4.54 -21.32
CA GLY A 111 34.77 3.19 -21.84
C GLY A 111 36.06 2.80 -22.56
N ALA A 112 36.37 1.53 -22.63
CA ALA A 112 37.45 0.99 -23.46
C ALA A 112 36.86 0.27 -24.66
N VAL A 113 37.42 0.51 -25.84
CA VAL A 113 37.06 -0.14 -27.09
C VAL A 113 38.22 -0.99 -27.54
N VAL A 114 37.97 -2.26 -27.82
CA VAL A 114 38.88 -3.19 -28.49
C VAL A 114 38.12 -3.77 -29.65
N ALA A 115 38.59 -3.47 -30.87
CA ALA A 115 37.94 -3.96 -32.07
C ALA A 115 38.99 -4.49 -33.06
N VAL A 116 38.66 -5.56 -33.78
CA VAL A 116 39.39 -6.04 -34.93
C VAL A 116 38.39 -6.28 -36.04
N LYS A 117 38.58 -5.60 -37.16
CA LYS A 117 37.71 -5.74 -38.35
C LYS A 117 38.53 -5.94 -39.61
N ARG A 118 38.02 -6.67 -40.58
CA ARG A 118 38.60 -6.74 -41.90
C ARG A 118 37.89 -5.76 -42.82
N ALA A 119 38.54 -4.70 -43.17
CA ALA A 119 37.96 -3.62 -43.93
C ALA A 119 38.87 -3.05 -45.00
N ARG A 120 38.30 -2.29 -45.90
CA ARG A 120 39.02 -1.39 -46.81
C ARG A 120 38.48 0.01 -46.53
N GLU A 121 39.38 0.85 -46.05
CA GLU A 121 39.05 2.27 -45.84
C GLU A 121 39.05 3.01 -47.21
N SER A 122 38.37 4.15 -47.27
CA SER A 122 38.40 5.02 -48.43
C SER A 122 39.73 5.73 -48.49
N GLY A 123 40.46 5.63 -49.62
CA GLY A 123 41.66 6.43 -49.84
C GLY A 123 41.40 7.91 -49.85
N GLU A 124 40.24 8.32 -50.37
CA GLU A 124 39.83 9.72 -50.43
C GLU A 124 39.67 10.36 -49.02
N ALA A 125 39.29 9.60 -48.01
CA ALA A 125 39.25 10.06 -46.62
C ALA A 125 40.63 10.49 -46.08
N PHE A 126 41.70 10.00 -46.73
CA PHE A 126 43.10 10.32 -46.43
C PHE A 126 43.76 11.18 -47.51
N LEU A 127 43.00 11.81 -48.40
CA LEU A 127 43.44 12.59 -49.53
C LEU A 127 44.33 11.79 -50.52
N LEU A 128 44.13 10.49 -50.61
CA LEU A 128 44.81 9.56 -51.52
C LEU A 128 43.86 9.19 -52.67
N PRO A 129 44.25 9.39 -53.93
CA PRO A 129 43.42 9.06 -55.10
C PRO A 129 43.33 7.55 -55.39
N GLU A 130 44.05 6.73 -54.64
CA GLU A 130 44.22 5.30 -54.90
C GLU A 130 43.28 4.46 -54.02
N ARG A 131 42.92 3.28 -54.51
CA ARG A 131 42.19 2.27 -53.67
C ARG A 131 43.15 1.67 -52.65
N LEU A 132 42.81 1.83 -51.39
CA LEU A 132 43.56 1.18 -50.32
C LEU A 132 43.34 -0.34 -50.30
N PRO A 133 44.35 -1.15 -49.86
CA PRO A 133 44.18 -2.58 -49.68
C PRO A 133 43.14 -2.97 -48.65
N VAL A 134 42.63 -4.21 -48.71
CA VAL A 134 41.85 -4.78 -47.60
C VAL A 134 42.82 -5.26 -46.53
N VAL A 135 42.68 -4.74 -45.33
CA VAL A 135 43.54 -5.07 -44.18
C VAL A 135 42.73 -5.53 -42.99
N ASN A 136 43.38 -6.17 -42.01
CA ASN A 136 42.80 -6.34 -40.68
C ASN A 136 43.09 -5.05 -39.90
N GLU A 137 42.06 -4.31 -39.56
CA GLU A 137 42.18 -3.12 -38.74
C GLU A 137 41.98 -3.50 -37.28
N GLY A 138 42.83 -2.95 -36.43
CA GLY A 138 42.72 -3.05 -34.97
C GLY A 138 42.50 -1.69 -34.36
N GLU A 139 41.68 -1.65 -33.34
CA GLU A 139 41.45 -0.46 -32.48
C GLU A 139 41.59 -0.88 -31.04
N LEU A 140 42.36 -0.11 -30.27
CA LEU A 140 42.44 -0.18 -28.82
C LEU A 140 42.39 1.25 -28.32
N ALA A 141 41.26 1.66 -27.77
CA ALA A 141 41.05 3.05 -27.36
C ALA A 141 40.33 3.14 -26.03
N VAL A 142 40.64 4.17 -25.27
CA VAL A 142 39.81 4.67 -24.15
C VAL A 142 39.05 5.86 -24.71
N GLN A 143 37.73 5.84 -24.50
CA GLN A 143 36.82 6.90 -24.92
C GLN A 143 36.12 7.47 -23.71
N ALA A 144 35.97 8.79 -23.67
CA ALA A 144 35.18 9.52 -22.67
C ALA A 144 34.10 10.30 -23.40
N SER A 145 32.88 10.29 -22.84
CA SER A 145 31.77 11.10 -23.34
C SER A 145 31.04 11.77 -22.21
N TYR A 146 30.55 12.98 -22.43
CA TYR A 146 29.81 13.79 -21.48
C TYR A 146 28.66 14.51 -22.17
N GLN A 147 27.42 14.31 -21.69
CA GLN A 147 26.24 14.98 -22.24
C GLN A 147 26.07 16.34 -21.54
N LEU A 148 25.94 17.40 -22.34
CA LEU A 148 25.61 18.73 -21.83
C LEU A 148 24.09 18.88 -21.72
N ASP A 149 23.56 18.89 -20.50
CA ASP A 149 22.13 18.98 -20.25
C ASP A 149 21.60 20.43 -20.37
N LEU A 150 21.66 20.98 -21.59
CA LEU A 150 21.26 22.37 -21.87
C LEU A 150 19.76 22.60 -21.75
N TRP A 151 18.98 21.57 -22.01
CA TRP A 151 17.51 21.63 -22.05
C TRP A 151 16.86 20.94 -20.83
N GLY A 152 17.68 20.39 -19.95
CA GLY A 152 17.23 19.74 -18.72
C GLY A 152 16.64 18.35 -18.93
N GLN A 153 17.05 17.62 -19.97
CA GLN A 153 16.60 16.24 -20.21
C GLN A 153 16.99 15.31 -19.07
N LEU A 154 18.28 15.35 -18.68
CA LEU A 154 18.80 14.53 -17.58
C LEU A 154 18.16 14.96 -16.26
N LYS A 155 18.10 16.27 -15.98
CA LYS A 155 17.46 16.80 -14.78
C LYS A 155 15.98 16.36 -14.66
N ARG A 156 15.21 16.41 -15.74
CA ARG A 156 13.82 15.93 -15.73
C ARG A 156 13.73 14.42 -15.57
N GLY A 157 14.71 13.67 -16.09
CA GLY A 157 14.86 12.24 -15.84
C GLY A 157 15.08 11.92 -14.37
N GLU A 158 15.96 12.68 -13.71
CA GLU A 158 16.22 12.60 -12.27
C GLU A 158 14.97 12.92 -11.46
N GLU A 159 14.29 14.07 -11.74
CA GLU A 159 13.02 14.43 -11.09
C GLU A 159 11.96 13.33 -11.22
N ALA A 160 11.87 12.69 -12.39
CA ALA A 160 10.95 11.57 -12.61
C ALA A 160 11.35 10.32 -11.81
N ALA A 161 12.65 10.03 -11.70
CA ALA A 161 13.17 8.90 -10.94
C ALA A 161 12.98 9.10 -9.43
N GLU A 162 13.25 10.29 -8.90
CA GLU A 162 13.03 10.65 -7.50
C GLU A 162 11.53 10.59 -7.12
N ALA A 163 10.65 11.17 -7.96
CA ALA A 163 9.22 11.10 -7.72
C ALA A 163 8.72 9.63 -7.74
N ASN A 164 9.29 8.79 -8.59
CA ASN A 164 8.98 7.36 -8.59
C ASN A 164 9.51 6.64 -7.34
N LEU A 165 10.70 6.99 -6.84
CA LEU A 165 11.22 6.48 -5.56
C LEU A 165 10.25 6.82 -4.42
N GLN A 166 9.81 8.08 -4.32
CA GLN A 166 8.83 8.53 -3.32
C GLN A 166 7.48 7.80 -3.46
N ALA A 167 7.07 7.46 -4.68
CA ALA A 167 5.88 6.64 -4.90
C ALA A 167 6.06 5.20 -4.38
N VAL A 168 7.25 4.61 -4.53
CA VAL A 168 7.57 3.27 -4.00
C VAL A 168 7.68 3.29 -2.47
N GLU A 169 8.21 4.36 -1.86
CA GLU A 169 8.17 4.58 -0.41
C GLU A 169 6.73 4.59 0.11
N ALA A 170 5.85 5.37 -0.54
CA ALA A 170 4.45 5.40 -0.18
C ALA A 170 3.76 4.04 -0.37
N ALA A 171 4.14 3.26 -1.39
CA ALA A 171 3.64 1.88 -1.59
C ALA A 171 4.09 0.93 -0.46
N GLN A 172 5.29 1.10 0.09
CA GLN A 172 5.74 0.35 1.27
C GLN A 172 4.86 0.69 2.48
N ASP A 173 4.53 1.96 2.67
CA ASP A 173 3.63 2.39 3.76
C ASP A 173 2.20 1.84 3.59
N VAL A 174 1.67 1.76 2.35
CA VAL A 174 0.39 1.07 2.05
C VAL A 174 0.44 -0.39 2.51
N ALA A 175 1.53 -1.08 2.19
CA ALA A 175 1.71 -2.46 2.62
C ALA A 175 1.76 -2.58 4.15
N ARG A 176 2.42 -1.65 4.85
CA ARG A 176 2.49 -1.62 6.31
C ARG A 176 1.12 -1.41 6.94
N VAL A 177 0.35 -0.42 6.49
CA VAL A 177 -1.04 -0.19 6.93
C VAL A 177 -1.88 -1.45 6.78
N SER A 178 -1.78 -2.12 5.63
CA SER A 178 -2.51 -3.35 5.34
C SER A 178 -2.11 -4.50 6.27
N VAL A 179 -0.81 -4.72 6.50
CA VAL A 179 -0.30 -5.78 7.39
C VAL A 179 -0.75 -5.55 8.83
N VAL A 180 -0.65 -4.31 9.33
CA VAL A 180 -1.11 -3.94 10.68
C VAL A 180 -2.60 -4.22 10.82
N ALA A 181 -3.43 -3.70 9.91
CA ALA A 181 -4.88 -3.88 9.97
C ALA A 181 -5.28 -5.37 9.90
N GLN A 182 -4.67 -6.16 9.01
CA GLN A 182 -4.94 -7.59 8.90
C GLN A 182 -4.50 -8.36 10.15
N THR A 183 -3.40 -7.97 10.82
CA THR A 183 -2.93 -8.58 12.06
C THR A 183 -3.93 -8.33 13.19
N VAL A 184 -4.38 -7.09 13.36
CA VAL A 184 -5.43 -6.74 14.34
C VAL A 184 -6.72 -7.48 14.02
N GLN A 185 -7.15 -7.52 12.76
CA GLN A 185 -8.34 -8.23 12.33
C GLN A 185 -8.28 -9.73 12.65
N ALA A 186 -7.14 -10.39 12.37
CA ALA A 186 -6.97 -11.82 12.67
C ALA A 186 -7.05 -12.07 14.18
N TYR A 187 -6.42 -11.22 15.00
CA TYR A 187 -6.48 -11.33 16.45
C TYR A 187 -7.91 -11.12 16.98
N VAL A 188 -8.62 -10.08 16.50
CA VAL A 188 -10.04 -9.83 16.83
C VAL A 188 -10.89 -11.05 16.50
N GLN A 189 -10.74 -11.63 15.32
CA GLN A 189 -11.51 -12.80 14.89
C GLN A 189 -11.24 -14.03 15.78
N ILE A 190 -10.00 -14.27 16.19
CA ILE A 190 -9.68 -15.38 17.13
C ILE A 190 -10.41 -15.18 18.45
N CYS A 191 -10.36 -13.98 19.03
CA CYS A 191 -10.99 -13.65 20.31
C CYS A 191 -12.51 -13.80 20.26
N HIS A 192 -13.13 -13.25 19.21
CA HIS A 192 -14.59 -13.30 19.07
C HIS A 192 -15.09 -14.70 18.73
N ALA A 193 -14.41 -15.47 17.89
CA ALA A 193 -14.78 -16.86 17.61
C ALA A 193 -14.79 -17.72 18.90
N GLN A 194 -13.81 -17.51 19.79
CA GLN A 194 -13.76 -18.20 21.08
C GLN A 194 -14.90 -17.76 22.02
N ALA A 195 -15.20 -16.46 22.08
CA ALA A 195 -16.33 -15.96 22.88
C ALA A 195 -17.67 -16.47 22.36
N GLN A 196 -17.90 -16.44 21.05
CA GLN A 196 -19.12 -16.97 20.43
C GLN A 196 -19.27 -18.49 20.63
N LYS A 197 -18.18 -19.25 20.60
CA LYS A 197 -18.19 -20.67 20.92
C LYS A 197 -18.67 -20.93 22.36
N LEU A 198 -18.23 -20.12 23.32
CA LEU A 198 -18.69 -20.25 24.74
C LEU A 198 -20.18 -19.97 24.85
N VAL A 199 -20.71 -18.94 24.18
CA VAL A 199 -22.15 -18.63 24.15
C VAL A 199 -22.93 -19.78 23.49
N ALA A 200 -22.46 -20.33 22.37
CA ALA A 200 -23.08 -21.45 21.68
C ALA A 200 -23.04 -22.75 22.50
N ALA A 201 -21.95 -22.99 23.25
CA ALA A 201 -21.85 -24.12 24.17
C ALA A 201 -22.85 -24.02 25.33
N HIS A 202 -23.04 -22.79 25.88
CA HIS A 202 -24.08 -22.54 26.89
C HIS A 202 -25.49 -22.80 26.32
N ALA A 203 -25.78 -22.33 25.10
CA ALA A 203 -27.06 -22.63 24.45
C ALA A 203 -27.27 -24.14 24.20
N LEU A 204 -26.20 -24.89 23.91
CA LEU A 204 -26.27 -26.35 23.78
C LEU A 204 -26.63 -27.02 25.13
N ASP A 205 -25.96 -26.62 26.23
CA ASP A 205 -26.29 -27.14 27.58
C ASP A 205 -27.77 -26.93 27.94
N LEU A 206 -28.31 -25.73 27.65
CA LEU A 206 -29.72 -25.44 27.87
C LEU A 206 -30.65 -26.32 27.00
N GLN A 207 -30.25 -26.58 25.76
CA GLN A 207 -31.02 -27.44 24.87
C GLN A 207 -30.99 -28.92 25.31
N GLU A 208 -29.84 -29.42 25.81
CA GLU A 208 -29.68 -30.75 26.38
C GLU A 208 -30.53 -30.92 27.64
N ARG A 209 -30.60 -29.90 28.52
CA ARG A 209 -31.52 -29.89 29.67
C ARG A 209 -33.00 -29.94 29.25
N SER A 210 -33.37 -29.24 28.17
CA SER A 210 -34.69 -29.28 27.58
C SER A 210 -35.05 -30.69 27.07
N LEU A 211 -34.12 -31.37 26.40
CA LEU A 211 -34.27 -32.76 25.96
C LEU A 211 -34.48 -33.70 27.16
N ALA A 212 -33.61 -33.61 28.18
CA ALA A 212 -33.73 -34.45 29.37
C ALA A 212 -35.08 -34.26 30.08
N LEU A 213 -35.66 -33.03 30.08
CA LEU A 213 -36.98 -32.78 30.58
C LEU A 213 -38.06 -33.48 29.71
N ALA A 214 -38.01 -33.37 28.37
CA ALA A 214 -38.97 -33.99 27.45
C ALA A 214 -38.94 -35.50 27.59
N GLU A 215 -37.78 -36.15 27.75
CA GLU A 215 -37.61 -37.57 27.99
C GLU A 215 -38.28 -37.99 29.31
N ARG A 216 -38.06 -37.29 30.41
CA ARG A 216 -38.70 -37.56 31.72
C ARG A 216 -40.21 -37.39 31.64
N MET A 217 -40.72 -36.39 30.92
CA MET A 217 -42.15 -36.18 30.76
C MET A 217 -42.80 -37.32 29.96
N LEU A 218 -42.09 -37.87 28.98
CA LEU A 218 -42.53 -39.04 28.23
C LEU A 218 -42.57 -40.30 29.12
N GLU A 219 -41.53 -40.55 29.94
CA GLU A 219 -41.42 -41.65 30.89
C GLU A 219 -42.60 -41.68 31.90
N VAL A 220 -43.02 -40.52 32.40
CA VAL A 220 -44.15 -40.41 33.33
C VAL A 220 -45.50 -40.28 32.65
N GLY A 221 -45.55 -40.49 31.32
CA GLY A 221 -46.79 -40.46 30.54
C GLY A 221 -47.43 -39.07 30.35
N ARG A 222 -46.67 -38.00 30.57
CA ARG A 222 -47.11 -36.58 30.45
C ARG A 222 -46.52 -35.85 29.24
N GLY A 223 -45.68 -36.52 28.44
CA GLY A 223 -45.05 -36.04 27.22
C GLY A 223 -45.39 -36.87 26.01
N SER A 224 -44.93 -36.46 24.84
CA SER A 224 -45.10 -37.19 23.59
C SER A 224 -43.73 -37.54 22.95
N SER A 225 -43.66 -38.65 22.23
CA SER A 225 -42.48 -39.03 21.46
C SER A 225 -42.07 -37.97 20.42
N SER A 226 -43.04 -37.23 19.88
CA SER A 226 -42.81 -36.15 18.93
C SER A 226 -42.08 -34.95 19.58
N GLU A 227 -42.30 -34.67 20.87
CA GLU A 227 -41.56 -33.65 21.61
C GLU A 227 -40.12 -34.07 21.85
N VAL A 228 -39.88 -35.32 22.20
CA VAL A 228 -38.53 -35.88 22.37
C VAL A 228 -37.76 -35.80 21.05
N LEU A 229 -38.36 -36.28 19.93
CA LEU A 229 -37.71 -36.21 18.61
C LEU A 229 -37.40 -34.76 18.19
N ARG A 230 -38.33 -33.83 18.43
CA ARG A 230 -38.08 -32.40 18.18
C ARG A 230 -36.92 -31.86 19.01
N SER A 231 -36.88 -32.17 20.31
CA SER A 231 -35.81 -31.72 21.20
C SER A 231 -34.46 -32.35 20.82
N GLN A 232 -34.43 -33.62 20.40
CA GLN A 232 -33.23 -34.28 19.89
C GLN A 232 -32.73 -33.58 18.61
N GLY A 233 -33.63 -33.23 17.69
CA GLY A 233 -33.30 -32.50 16.47
C GLY A 233 -32.67 -31.13 16.79
N LEU A 234 -33.21 -30.41 17.78
CA LEU A 234 -32.67 -29.09 18.21
C LEU A 234 -31.31 -29.24 18.88
N VAL A 235 -31.05 -30.25 19.71
CA VAL A 235 -29.75 -30.57 20.28
C VAL A 235 -28.70 -30.81 19.19
N GLN A 236 -29.04 -31.60 18.17
CA GLN A 236 -28.10 -31.88 17.07
C GLN A 236 -27.84 -30.61 16.21
N ALA A 237 -28.86 -29.80 15.95
CA ALA A 237 -28.69 -28.52 15.25
C ALA A 237 -27.78 -27.57 16.01
N GLN A 238 -27.94 -27.45 17.34
CA GLN A 238 -27.09 -26.61 18.18
C GLN A 238 -25.67 -27.14 18.26
N ARG A 239 -25.47 -28.46 18.41
CA ARG A 239 -24.17 -29.12 18.41
C ARG A 239 -23.42 -28.91 17.10
N ALA A 240 -24.14 -28.94 15.96
CA ALA A 240 -23.59 -28.68 14.64
C ALA A 240 -23.06 -27.25 14.44
N SER A 241 -23.46 -26.28 15.29
CA SER A 241 -22.96 -24.91 15.22
C SER A 241 -21.55 -24.74 15.80
N LEU A 242 -21.12 -25.58 16.75
CA LEU A 242 -19.85 -25.44 17.48
C LEU A 242 -18.60 -25.57 16.57
N PRO A 243 -18.51 -26.59 15.67
CA PRO A 243 -17.35 -26.75 14.82
C PRO A 243 -17.09 -25.54 13.90
N ARG A 244 -18.12 -24.76 13.58
CA ARG A 244 -17.97 -23.54 12.79
C ARG A 244 -17.06 -22.52 13.49
N PHE A 245 -17.25 -22.29 14.78
CA PHE A 245 -16.43 -21.35 15.55
C PHE A 245 -14.97 -21.84 15.71
N ASP A 246 -14.76 -23.14 15.81
CA ASP A 246 -13.41 -23.71 15.77
C ASP A 246 -12.76 -23.48 14.41
N ALA A 247 -13.48 -23.70 13.33
CA ALA A 247 -12.97 -23.46 11.97
C ALA A 247 -12.64 -21.98 11.72
N GLU A 248 -13.50 -21.05 12.19
CA GLU A 248 -13.30 -19.60 12.10
C GLU A 248 -12.06 -19.16 12.90
N ARG A 249 -11.92 -19.65 14.14
CA ARG A 249 -10.73 -19.43 14.99
C ARG A 249 -9.46 -19.94 14.30
N ASP A 250 -9.47 -21.17 13.82
CA ASP A 250 -8.31 -21.82 13.23
C ASP A 250 -7.92 -21.11 11.92
N ALA A 251 -8.88 -20.70 11.11
CA ALA A 251 -8.62 -19.92 9.89
C ALA A 251 -7.96 -18.56 10.22
N ALA A 252 -8.44 -17.87 11.25
CA ALA A 252 -7.86 -16.61 11.71
C ALA A 252 -6.45 -16.83 12.30
N PHE A 253 -6.23 -17.93 13.04
CA PHE A 253 -4.94 -18.31 13.57
C PHE A 253 -3.92 -18.61 12.45
N TYR A 254 -4.30 -19.33 11.40
CA TYR A 254 -3.43 -19.59 10.26
C TYR A 254 -3.11 -18.31 9.47
N ARG A 255 -4.08 -17.40 9.37
CA ARG A 255 -3.86 -16.07 8.80
C ARG A 255 -2.85 -15.27 9.63
N LEU A 256 -2.98 -15.30 10.96
CA LEU A 256 -2.04 -14.63 11.86
C LEU A 256 -0.63 -15.21 11.70
N ALA A 257 -0.47 -16.53 11.66
CA ALA A 257 0.82 -17.18 11.42
C ALA A 257 1.47 -16.69 10.12
N TYR A 258 0.70 -16.65 9.03
CA TYR A 258 1.16 -16.10 7.74
C TYR A 258 1.62 -14.63 7.87
N LEU A 259 0.85 -13.77 8.56
CA LEU A 259 1.20 -12.36 8.76
C LEU A 259 2.48 -12.19 9.58
N LEU A 260 2.72 -13.09 10.55
CA LEU A 260 3.93 -13.14 11.35
C LEU A 260 5.13 -13.79 10.62
N GLY A 261 4.96 -14.18 9.35
CA GLY A 261 6.00 -14.84 8.56
C GLY A 261 6.40 -16.22 9.11
N ARG A 262 5.48 -16.93 9.79
CA ARG A 262 5.68 -18.22 10.44
C ARG A 262 4.86 -19.33 9.79
N LEU A 263 5.35 -20.55 9.88
CA LEU A 263 4.50 -21.71 9.59
C LEU A 263 3.48 -21.91 10.73
N PRO A 264 2.29 -22.43 10.46
CA PRO A 264 1.28 -22.67 11.49
C PRO A 264 1.79 -23.50 12.68
N GLN A 265 2.70 -24.45 12.44
CA GLN A 265 3.29 -25.31 13.47
C GLN A 265 4.27 -24.57 14.40
N ASP A 266 4.85 -23.46 13.93
CA ASP A 266 5.82 -22.65 14.66
C ASP A 266 5.17 -21.59 15.55
N LEU A 267 3.86 -21.40 15.43
CA LEU A 267 3.09 -20.48 16.27
C LEU A 267 2.38 -21.30 17.36
N PRO A 268 2.82 -21.23 18.63
CA PRO A 268 2.16 -21.97 19.70
C PRO A 268 0.73 -21.43 19.91
N ALA A 269 -0.22 -22.34 20.13
CA ALA A 269 -1.62 -21.95 20.36
C ALA A 269 -1.78 -21.03 21.59
N SER A 270 -0.86 -21.12 22.57
CA SER A 270 -0.79 -20.24 23.73
C SER A 270 -0.38 -18.79 23.40
N ALA A 271 0.20 -18.53 22.20
CA ALA A 271 0.55 -17.19 21.78
C ALA A 271 -0.67 -16.30 21.48
N VAL A 272 -1.87 -16.89 21.46
CA VAL A 272 -3.14 -16.19 21.23
C VAL A 272 -4.17 -16.69 22.24
N ALA A 273 -3.83 -16.57 23.53
CA ALA A 273 -4.74 -16.87 24.62
C ALA A 273 -5.60 -15.63 24.92
N CYS A 274 -6.57 -15.37 24.06
CA CYS A 274 -7.49 -14.25 24.26
C CYS A 274 -8.53 -14.61 25.33
N ALA A 275 -8.42 -14.01 26.51
CA ALA A 275 -9.36 -14.23 27.61
C ALA A 275 -10.68 -13.49 27.40
N THR A 276 -10.66 -12.31 26.79
CA THR A 276 -11.83 -11.46 26.54
C THR A 276 -11.73 -10.76 25.19
N PRO A 277 -12.87 -10.57 24.48
CA PRO A 277 -12.90 -9.78 23.25
C PRO A 277 -12.36 -8.38 23.47
N LEU A 278 -11.64 -7.86 22.45
CA LEU A 278 -11.13 -6.49 22.47
C LEU A 278 -12.26 -5.47 22.40
N GLN A 279 -12.16 -4.43 23.17
CA GLN A 279 -13.11 -3.31 23.17
C GLN A 279 -12.36 -1.98 23.20
N LEU A 280 -12.81 -1.02 22.39
CA LEU A 280 -12.36 0.36 22.49
C LEU A 280 -13.14 1.04 23.62
N VAL A 281 -12.40 1.60 24.59
CA VAL A 281 -12.98 2.29 25.76
C VAL A 281 -13.23 3.76 25.47
N GLN A 282 -12.61 4.32 24.44
CA GLN A 282 -12.65 5.74 24.11
C GLN A 282 -13.24 6.00 22.72
N ALA A 283 -13.68 7.24 22.48
CA ALA A 283 -14.13 7.67 21.16
C ALA A 283 -13.04 7.46 20.10
N VAL A 284 -13.46 7.05 18.91
CA VAL A 284 -12.54 6.82 17.78
C VAL A 284 -12.08 8.17 17.22
N PRO A 285 -10.77 8.47 17.23
CA PRO A 285 -10.24 9.70 16.65
C PRO A 285 -10.19 9.58 15.13
N VAL A 286 -10.82 10.50 14.40
CA VAL A 286 -10.93 10.43 12.94
C VAL A 286 -10.24 11.60 12.21
N GLY A 287 -10.13 12.78 12.86
CA GLY A 287 -9.63 13.99 12.22
C GLY A 287 -10.59 14.55 11.17
N ASP A 288 -10.04 15.16 10.13
CA ASP A 288 -10.76 15.73 8.99
C ASP A 288 -10.22 15.26 7.63
N GLY A 289 -10.85 15.70 6.54
CA GLY A 289 -10.43 15.35 5.19
C GLY A 289 -9.01 15.82 4.84
N THR A 290 -8.59 16.98 5.34
CA THR A 290 -7.21 17.47 5.14
C THR A 290 -6.19 16.54 5.78
N ALA A 291 -6.44 16.13 7.03
CA ALA A 291 -5.59 15.18 7.75
C ALA A 291 -5.59 13.80 7.07
N LEU A 292 -6.75 13.34 6.59
CA LEU A 292 -6.89 12.09 5.84
C LEU A 292 -5.99 12.08 4.60
N LEU A 293 -6.13 13.08 3.72
CA LEU A 293 -5.40 13.17 2.46
C LEU A 293 -3.87 13.25 2.66
N LYS A 294 -3.42 13.89 3.73
CA LYS A 294 -1.99 13.94 4.09
C LYS A 294 -1.47 12.61 4.64
N ARG A 295 -2.31 11.89 5.39
CA ARG A 295 -1.92 10.67 6.09
C ARG A 295 -1.99 9.44 5.21
N ARG A 296 -2.96 9.33 4.29
CA ARG A 296 -3.14 8.13 3.46
C ARG A 296 -1.96 7.92 2.50
N PRO A 297 -1.22 6.82 2.64
CA PRO A 297 -0.05 6.58 1.81
C PRO A 297 -0.40 6.26 0.35
N ASP A 298 -1.59 5.69 0.06
CA ASP A 298 -2.05 5.45 -1.31
C ASP A 298 -2.34 6.77 -2.06
N VAL A 299 -2.85 7.78 -1.39
CA VAL A 299 -3.03 9.14 -1.94
C VAL A 299 -1.67 9.75 -2.26
N ARG A 300 -0.69 9.63 -1.34
CA ARG A 300 0.68 10.09 -1.56
C ARG A 300 1.35 9.34 -2.71
N GLN A 301 1.17 8.02 -2.80
CA GLN A 301 1.69 7.21 -3.89
C GLN A 301 1.18 7.70 -5.26
N ALA A 302 -0.13 7.90 -5.39
CA ALA A 302 -0.73 8.35 -6.64
C ALA A 302 -0.30 9.78 -7.01
N GLU A 303 -0.17 10.67 -6.03
CA GLU A 303 0.34 12.03 -6.22
C GLU A 303 1.80 12.04 -6.70
N ARG A 304 2.66 11.21 -6.14
CA ARG A 304 4.06 11.07 -6.58
C ARG A 304 4.18 10.45 -7.97
N GLN A 305 3.29 9.53 -8.34
CA GLN A 305 3.20 8.99 -9.71
C GLN A 305 2.81 10.07 -10.72
N LEU A 306 1.89 10.97 -10.36
CA LEU A 306 1.53 12.13 -11.16
C LEU A 306 2.74 13.07 -11.33
N ALA A 307 3.51 13.30 -10.27
CA ALA A 307 4.73 14.10 -10.33
C ALA A 307 5.76 13.50 -11.31
N ALA A 308 5.98 12.19 -11.23
CA ALA A 308 6.86 11.48 -12.15
C ALA A 308 6.39 11.58 -13.62
N ALA A 309 5.09 11.43 -13.87
CA ALA A 309 4.52 11.58 -15.20
C ALA A 309 4.66 13.00 -15.74
N SER A 310 4.48 14.02 -14.89
CA SER A 310 4.69 15.43 -15.24
C SER A 310 6.15 15.72 -15.63
N ALA A 311 7.13 15.18 -14.89
CA ALA A 311 8.54 15.33 -15.21
C ALA A 311 8.91 14.68 -16.56
N ARG A 312 8.28 13.54 -16.91
CA ARG A 312 8.49 12.86 -18.21
C ARG A 312 8.04 13.71 -19.41
N ILE A 313 7.08 14.64 -19.23
CA ILE A 313 6.76 15.62 -20.29
C ILE A 313 8.00 16.45 -20.61
N GLY A 314 8.74 16.86 -19.59
CA GLY A 314 10.00 17.60 -19.78
C GLY A 314 11.07 16.80 -20.49
N VAL A 315 11.24 15.51 -20.16
CA VAL A 315 12.16 14.60 -20.86
C VAL A 315 11.80 14.52 -22.33
N ALA A 316 10.54 14.24 -22.67
CA ALA A 316 10.05 14.17 -24.05
C ALA A 316 10.16 15.50 -24.79
N THR A 317 9.94 16.63 -24.10
CA THR A 317 10.07 17.97 -24.70
C THR A 317 11.52 18.29 -25.00
N ALA A 318 12.47 17.87 -24.16
CA ALA A 318 13.90 18.09 -24.41
C ALA A 318 14.40 17.39 -25.71
N GLU A 319 13.77 16.28 -26.12
CA GLU A 319 14.09 15.57 -27.36
C GLU A 319 13.76 16.39 -28.64
N LEU A 320 13.00 17.48 -28.53
CA LEU A 320 12.75 18.41 -29.66
C LEU A 320 13.98 19.29 -29.96
N TYR A 321 14.93 19.35 -29.06
CA TYR A 321 16.10 20.21 -29.13
C TYR A 321 17.37 19.43 -29.47
N PRO A 322 18.45 20.11 -29.89
CA PRO A 322 19.71 19.47 -30.18
C PRO A 322 20.35 18.83 -28.94
N ASP A 323 20.81 17.59 -29.07
CA ASP A 323 21.66 16.93 -28.06
C ASP A 323 23.13 17.28 -28.33
N ILE A 324 23.83 17.74 -27.32
CA ILE A 324 25.24 18.13 -27.39
C ILE A 324 26.05 17.25 -26.45
N ARG A 325 26.98 16.50 -27.03
CA ARG A 325 27.90 15.65 -26.27
C ARG A 325 29.35 16.06 -26.53
N LEU A 326 30.13 16.15 -25.46
CA LEU A 326 31.58 16.25 -25.55
C LEU A 326 32.15 14.86 -25.62
N GLY A 327 33.12 14.63 -26.53
CA GLY A 327 33.80 13.37 -26.66
C GLY A 327 35.31 13.53 -26.66
N ALA A 328 36.01 12.60 -26.04
CA ALA A 328 37.44 12.48 -26.10
C ALA A 328 37.83 10.99 -26.32
N SER A 329 38.87 10.75 -27.12
CA SER A 329 39.39 9.42 -27.31
C SER A 329 40.91 9.45 -27.33
N LEU A 330 41.53 8.41 -26.82
CA LEU A 330 42.97 8.19 -26.84
C LEU A 330 43.23 6.71 -27.03
N GLY A 331 44.03 6.34 -28.02
CA GLY A 331 44.26 4.94 -28.29
C GLY A 331 45.24 4.65 -29.43
N LEU A 332 45.11 3.44 -29.92
CA LEU A 332 45.88 2.90 -31.07
C LEU A 332 44.88 2.45 -32.14
N VAL A 333 45.00 2.97 -33.33
CA VAL A 333 44.17 2.61 -34.48
C VAL A 333 45.05 2.35 -35.69
N GLY A 334 44.88 1.23 -36.39
CA GLY A 334 45.66 0.92 -37.56
C GLY A 334 45.59 -0.54 -37.96
N ILE A 335 46.54 -0.97 -38.82
CA ILE A 335 46.64 -2.38 -39.19
C ILE A 335 46.92 -3.21 -37.95
N ALA A 336 46.14 -4.25 -37.70
CA ALA A 336 46.15 -5.03 -36.46
C ALA A 336 47.54 -5.58 -36.10
N GLU A 337 48.32 -6.01 -37.10
CA GLU A 337 49.67 -6.50 -36.92
C GLU A 337 50.70 -5.40 -36.57
N HIS A 338 50.30 -4.15 -36.72
CA HIS A 338 51.16 -2.96 -36.45
C HIS A 338 50.77 -2.24 -35.16
N LEU A 339 49.74 -2.68 -34.48
CA LEU A 339 49.30 -2.02 -33.22
C LEU A 339 50.45 -1.91 -32.20
N GLY A 340 50.59 -0.74 -31.59
CA GLY A 340 51.67 -0.40 -30.66
C GLY A 340 52.85 0.33 -31.33
N ARG A 341 52.90 0.47 -32.65
CA ARG A 341 53.89 1.34 -33.32
C ARG A 341 53.50 2.83 -33.14
N PRO A 342 54.43 3.75 -33.12
CA PRO A 342 54.12 5.18 -32.98
C PRO A 342 53.12 5.72 -34.01
N ALA A 343 53.14 5.17 -35.24
CA ALA A 343 52.21 5.54 -36.31
C ALA A 343 50.73 5.10 -36.06
N THR A 344 50.47 4.25 -35.07
CA THR A 344 49.10 3.82 -34.72
C THR A 344 48.49 4.64 -33.58
N GLN A 345 49.26 5.55 -32.96
CA GLN A 345 48.75 6.43 -31.91
C GLN A 345 47.68 7.36 -32.48
N SER A 346 46.54 7.41 -31.79
CA SER A 346 45.42 8.24 -32.17
C SER A 346 44.84 8.94 -30.97
N PHE A 347 44.46 10.17 -31.11
CA PHE A 347 43.68 10.91 -30.15
C PHE A 347 42.63 11.77 -30.83
N GLY A 348 41.52 12.00 -30.19
CA GLY A 348 40.49 12.90 -30.65
C GLY A 348 39.85 13.64 -29.46
N PHE A 349 39.47 14.88 -29.68
CA PHE A 349 38.65 15.66 -28.79
C PHE A 349 37.70 16.52 -29.60
N GLY A 350 36.41 16.53 -29.25
CA GLY A 350 35.44 17.30 -30.00
C GLY A 350 34.07 17.29 -29.35
N SER A 351 33.15 18.05 -29.92
CA SER A 351 31.74 18.06 -29.59
C SER A 351 30.96 17.43 -30.75
N LEU A 352 29.99 16.57 -30.41
CA LEU A 352 28.99 16.04 -31.30
C LEU A 352 27.67 16.75 -31.04
N LEU A 353 27.12 17.42 -32.06
CA LEU A 353 25.78 17.93 -32.08
C LEU A 353 24.89 16.95 -32.88
N SER A 354 23.91 16.40 -32.24
CA SER A 354 22.92 15.54 -32.87
C SER A 354 21.52 16.21 -32.79
N TRP A 355 20.88 16.39 -33.95
CA TRP A 355 19.54 16.96 -34.00
C TRP A 355 18.75 16.32 -35.15
N HIS A 356 17.62 15.75 -34.80
CA HIS A 356 16.75 15.10 -35.78
C HIS A 356 15.66 16.09 -36.26
N ILE A 357 15.81 16.61 -37.48
CA ILE A 357 14.89 17.59 -38.09
C ILE A 357 14.35 17.06 -39.44
N PRO A 358 13.04 17.14 -39.71
CA PRO A 358 11.91 17.38 -38.78
C PRO A 358 11.59 16.11 -37.97
N ASP A 359 11.26 16.26 -36.68
CA ASP A 359 10.95 15.11 -35.83
C ASP A 359 9.44 15.04 -35.53
N ALA A 360 8.68 14.39 -36.41
CA ALA A 360 7.28 14.08 -36.17
C ALA A 360 7.13 13.06 -35.00
N GLY A 361 8.11 12.18 -34.82
CA GLY A 361 8.15 11.20 -33.74
C GLY A 361 8.33 11.85 -32.37
N ALA A 362 9.24 12.81 -32.22
CA ALA A 362 9.43 13.52 -30.96
C ALA A 362 8.18 14.29 -30.52
N LYS A 363 7.52 14.98 -31.48
CA LYS A 363 6.21 15.63 -31.20
C LYS A 363 5.14 14.62 -30.75
N ALA A 364 5.14 13.42 -31.31
CA ALA A 364 4.24 12.37 -30.88
C ALA A 364 4.57 11.87 -29.47
N ARG A 365 5.86 11.73 -29.12
CA ARG A 365 6.30 11.37 -27.75
C ARG A 365 5.89 12.42 -26.71
N VAL A 366 5.99 13.71 -27.03
CA VAL A 366 5.47 14.77 -26.13
C VAL A 366 3.97 14.59 -25.90
N LYS A 367 3.16 14.41 -26.96
CA LYS A 367 1.73 14.16 -26.81
C LYS A 367 1.40 12.89 -26.03
N MET A 368 2.21 11.83 -26.16
CA MET A 368 2.08 10.63 -25.33
C MET A 368 2.32 10.97 -23.85
N ALA A 369 3.43 11.64 -23.53
CA ALA A 369 3.75 12.01 -22.16
C ALA A 369 2.69 12.94 -21.53
N GLU A 370 2.13 13.88 -22.31
CA GLU A 370 1.00 14.71 -21.89
C GLU A 370 -0.25 13.88 -21.58
N ALA A 371 -0.59 12.91 -22.42
CA ALA A 371 -1.72 12.01 -22.22
C ALA A 371 -1.50 11.10 -21.01
N ASP A 372 -0.28 10.58 -20.81
CA ASP A 372 0.09 9.79 -19.64
C ASP A 372 -0.02 10.59 -18.33
N ALA A 373 0.38 11.87 -18.35
CA ALA A 373 0.20 12.76 -17.21
C ALA A 373 -1.29 13.06 -16.92
N GLN A 374 -2.12 13.20 -17.95
CA GLN A 374 -3.58 13.33 -17.78
C GLN A 374 -4.19 12.05 -17.19
N ALA A 375 -3.74 10.87 -17.63
CA ALA A 375 -4.18 9.60 -17.06
C ALA A 375 -3.75 9.47 -15.59
N ALA A 376 -2.51 9.87 -15.25
CA ALA A 376 -2.03 9.88 -13.87
C ALA A 376 -2.83 10.86 -12.98
N LEU A 377 -3.23 12.01 -13.49
CA LEU A 377 -4.12 12.95 -12.77
C LEU A 377 -5.49 12.31 -12.51
N ALA A 378 -6.08 11.66 -13.50
CA ALA A 378 -7.36 10.99 -13.33
C ALA A 378 -7.26 9.83 -12.32
N GLN A 379 -6.14 9.10 -12.29
CA GLN A 379 -5.87 8.07 -11.29
C GLN A 379 -5.74 8.67 -9.87
N PHE A 380 -4.99 9.76 -9.73
CA PHE A 380 -4.89 10.48 -8.47
C PHE A 380 -6.26 10.96 -7.96
N ASP A 381 -7.06 11.57 -8.82
CA ASP A 381 -8.43 11.98 -8.48
C ASP A 381 -9.29 10.78 -8.06
N GLY A 382 -9.16 9.65 -8.77
CA GLY A 382 -9.84 8.41 -8.42
C GLY A 382 -9.49 7.89 -7.03
N VAL A 383 -8.20 7.88 -6.68
CA VAL A 383 -7.72 7.47 -5.35
C VAL A 383 -8.24 8.40 -4.25
N VAL A 384 -8.24 9.72 -4.48
CA VAL A 384 -8.79 10.70 -3.52
C VAL A 384 -10.28 10.45 -3.28
N LEU A 385 -11.07 10.29 -4.34
CA LEU A 385 -12.51 10.02 -4.24
C LEU A 385 -12.79 8.69 -3.55
N GLN A 386 -12.00 7.66 -3.84
CA GLN A 386 -12.10 6.36 -3.19
C GLN A 386 -11.79 6.47 -1.69
N ALA A 387 -10.73 7.19 -1.31
CA ALA A 387 -10.36 7.42 0.08
C ALA A 387 -11.49 8.07 0.88
N MET A 388 -12.13 9.10 0.33
CA MET A 388 -13.28 9.75 0.96
C MET A 388 -14.47 8.80 1.08
N SER A 389 -14.80 8.07 0.02
CA SER A 389 -15.91 7.10 0.01
C SER A 389 -15.71 5.97 1.01
N GLU A 390 -14.50 5.40 1.09
CA GLU A 390 -14.14 4.35 2.05
C GLU A 390 -14.30 4.84 3.50
N THR A 391 -13.81 6.04 3.78
CA THR A 391 -13.87 6.63 5.12
C THR A 391 -15.32 6.90 5.54
N GLU A 392 -16.12 7.55 4.69
CA GLU A 392 -17.54 7.81 4.97
C GLU A 392 -18.33 6.50 5.15
N THR A 393 -18.06 5.50 4.31
CA THR A 393 -18.71 4.18 4.41
C THR A 393 -18.34 3.48 5.71
N ALA A 394 -17.07 3.54 6.13
CA ALA A 394 -16.62 2.94 7.39
C ALA A 394 -17.22 3.65 8.61
N LEU A 395 -17.28 4.98 8.60
CA LEU A 395 -17.93 5.78 9.64
C LEU A 395 -19.42 5.47 9.76
N SER A 396 -20.12 5.42 8.62
CA SER A 396 -21.56 5.10 8.58
C SER A 396 -21.85 3.71 9.17
N ARG A 397 -21.09 2.69 8.77
CA ARG A 397 -21.22 1.33 9.30
C ARG A 397 -20.97 1.30 10.81
N TYR A 398 -19.86 1.87 11.26
CA TYR A 398 -19.51 1.90 12.68
C TYR A 398 -20.60 2.57 13.51
N ARG A 399 -21.17 3.70 13.07
CA ARG A 399 -22.25 4.40 13.76
C ARG A 399 -23.51 3.54 13.85
N HIS A 400 -23.96 2.94 12.74
CA HIS A 400 -25.17 2.12 12.73
C HIS A 400 -25.02 0.82 13.51
N ASP A 401 -23.82 0.21 13.52
CA ASP A 401 -23.58 -0.99 14.33
C ASP A 401 -23.49 -0.67 15.84
N LEU A 402 -23.07 0.54 16.22
CA LEU A 402 -23.21 1.02 17.60
C LEU A 402 -24.68 1.21 18.01
N GLU A 403 -25.51 1.81 17.15
CA GLU A 403 -26.96 1.94 17.42
C GLU A 403 -27.61 0.58 17.56
N ARG A 404 -27.24 -0.37 16.68
CA ARG A 404 -27.71 -1.76 16.76
C ARG A 404 -27.25 -2.44 18.04
N GLN A 405 -25.98 -2.27 18.44
CA GLN A 405 -25.45 -2.83 19.68
C GLN A 405 -26.24 -2.37 20.89
N ALA A 406 -26.56 -1.08 20.97
CA ALA A 406 -27.36 -0.53 22.07
C ALA A 406 -28.74 -1.22 22.17
N SER A 407 -29.41 -1.43 21.03
CA SER A 407 -30.70 -2.13 20.98
C SER A 407 -30.59 -3.61 21.34
N LEU A 408 -29.48 -4.28 20.94
CA LEU A 408 -29.24 -5.69 21.26
C LEU A 408 -28.88 -5.87 22.76
N HIS A 409 -28.16 -4.93 23.35
CA HIS A 409 -27.95 -4.91 24.81
C HIS A 409 -29.26 -4.83 25.58
N GLU A 410 -30.15 -3.92 25.19
CA GLU A 410 -31.48 -3.80 25.79
C GLU A 410 -32.27 -5.09 25.66
N ALA A 411 -32.31 -5.70 24.45
CA ALA A 411 -32.99 -6.95 24.20
C ALA A 411 -32.45 -8.10 25.07
N ARG A 412 -31.12 -8.20 25.21
CA ARG A 412 -30.46 -9.19 26.07
C ARG A 412 -30.80 -8.97 27.52
N ASP A 413 -30.83 -7.71 28.02
CA ASP A 413 -31.15 -7.39 29.40
C ASP A 413 -32.60 -7.72 29.72
N GLN A 414 -33.55 -7.46 28.81
CA GLN A 414 -34.94 -7.88 28.95
C GLN A 414 -35.09 -9.41 28.97
N ALA A 415 -34.38 -10.12 28.11
CA ALA A 415 -34.38 -11.58 28.11
C ALA A 415 -33.76 -12.16 29.40
N ALA A 416 -32.70 -11.54 29.92
CA ALA A 416 -32.08 -11.93 31.18
C ALA A 416 -33.07 -11.73 32.39
N ALA A 417 -33.74 -10.58 32.42
CA ALA A 417 -34.76 -10.31 33.43
C ALA A 417 -35.91 -11.32 33.39
N LEU A 418 -36.37 -11.68 32.18
CA LEU A 418 -37.38 -12.72 31.97
C LEU A 418 -36.90 -14.09 32.47
N ALA A 419 -35.69 -14.50 32.12
CA ALA A 419 -35.12 -15.77 32.53
C ALA A 419 -35.00 -15.88 34.05
N ASP A 420 -34.54 -14.83 34.72
CA ASP A 420 -34.48 -14.75 36.19
C ASP A 420 -35.87 -14.80 36.85
N GLN A 421 -36.84 -14.07 36.29
CA GLN A 421 -38.23 -14.09 36.79
C GLN A 421 -38.84 -15.48 36.65
N GLN A 422 -38.70 -16.14 35.50
CA GLN A 422 -39.24 -17.49 35.28
C GLN A 422 -38.58 -18.54 36.17
N LYS A 423 -37.27 -18.42 36.42
CA LYS A 423 -36.54 -19.26 37.36
C LYS A 423 -37.11 -19.15 38.76
N ARG A 424 -37.35 -17.94 39.26
CA ARG A 424 -37.97 -17.72 40.59
C ARG A 424 -39.41 -18.25 40.69
N PHE A 425 -40.22 -18.14 39.64
CA PHE A 425 -41.58 -18.71 39.64
C PHE A 425 -41.59 -20.25 39.66
N VAL A 426 -40.63 -20.89 38.98
CA VAL A 426 -40.43 -22.33 39.01
C VAL A 426 -39.99 -22.77 40.42
N GLU A 427 -39.02 -22.10 41.03
CA GLU A 427 -38.54 -22.37 42.39
C GLU A 427 -39.67 -22.21 43.43
N ALA A 428 -40.61 -21.27 43.22
CA ALA A 428 -41.80 -21.10 44.03
C ALA A 428 -42.95 -22.06 43.71
N GLY A 429 -42.76 -22.99 42.79
CA GLY A 429 -43.78 -23.96 42.36
C GLY A 429 -44.95 -23.36 41.58
N ARG A 430 -44.83 -22.13 41.05
CA ARG A 430 -45.89 -21.38 40.36
C ARG A 430 -45.94 -21.64 38.86
N HIS A 431 -44.80 -21.97 38.26
CA HIS A 431 -44.67 -22.23 36.82
C HIS A 431 -43.97 -23.58 36.57
N PRO A 432 -44.26 -24.24 35.44
CA PRO A 432 -43.57 -25.49 35.05
C PRO A 432 -42.12 -25.17 34.68
N TYR A 433 -41.21 -26.13 34.90
CA TYR A 433 -39.81 -26.02 34.60
C TYR A 433 -39.53 -25.68 33.12
N ALA A 434 -40.40 -26.16 32.19
CA ALA A 434 -40.34 -25.83 30.79
C ALA A 434 -40.35 -24.32 30.49
N SER A 435 -41.10 -23.52 31.30
CA SER A 435 -41.15 -22.06 31.12
C SER A 435 -39.80 -21.40 31.43
N SER A 436 -39.05 -21.89 32.45
CA SER A 436 -37.71 -21.41 32.74
C SER A 436 -36.70 -21.76 31.63
N LEU A 437 -36.79 -22.99 31.09
CA LEU A 437 -35.93 -23.41 29.96
C LEU A 437 -36.18 -22.58 28.69
N ASP A 438 -37.45 -22.27 28.40
CA ASP A 438 -37.79 -21.43 27.23
C ASP A 438 -37.26 -19.98 27.37
N ALA A 439 -37.41 -19.41 28.56
CA ALA A 439 -36.86 -18.08 28.86
C ALA A 439 -35.31 -18.06 28.79
N GLN A 440 -34.64 -19.12 29.28
CA GLN A 440 -33.18 -19.25 29.21
C GLN A 440 -32.72 -19.41 27.73
N ARG A 441 -33.48 -20.13 26.91
CA ARG A 441 -33.18 -20.24 25.44
C ARG A 441 -33.34 -18.89 24.73
N THR A 442 -34.37 -18.11 25.14
CA THR A 442 -34.55 -16.73 24.62
C THR A 442 -33.34 -15.85 24.96
N LEU A 443 -32.85 -15.93 26.20
CA LEU A 443 -31.66 -15.24 26.63
C LEU A 443 -30.42 -15.69 25.84
N ALA A 444 -30.19 -17.01 25.69
CA ALA A 444 -29.04 -17.54 24.95
C ALA A 444 -29.03 -17.08 23.47
N ASN A 445 -30.21 -17.00 22.85
CA ASN A 445 -30.34 -16.47 21.48
C ASN A 445 -30.01 -14.96 21.41
N ALA A 446 -30.46 -14.17 22.41
CA ALA A 446 -30.13 -12.77 22.49
C ALA A 446 -28.61 -12.54 22.72
N GLU A 447 -28.00 -13.34 23.59
CA GLU A 447 -26.53 -13.33 23.82
C GLU A 447 -25.76 -13.72 22.55
N ALA A 448 -26.18 -14.73 21.80
CA ALA A 448 -25.55 -15.12 20.55
C ALA A 448 -25.63 -14.00 19.48
N THR A 449 -26.79 -13.34 19.40
CA THR A 449 -26.98 -12.22 18.46
C THR A 449 -26.11 -11.02 18.84
N LEU A 450 -26.03 -10.70 20.11
CA LEU A 450 -25.18 -9.63 20.64
C LEU A 450 -23.68 -9.94 20.39
N ALA A 451 -23.23 -11.16 20.72
CA ALA A 451 -21.84 -11.58 20.50
C ALA A 451 -21.42 -11.52 19.02
N SER A 452 -22.33 -11.84 18.10
CA SER A 452 -22.09 -11.69 16.67
C SER A 452 -22.00 -10.21 16.25
N ASN A 453 -22.82 -9.34 16.83
CA ASN A 453 -22.73 -7.89 16.56
C ASN A 453 -21.47 -7.28 17.15
N ASP A 454 -21.02 -7.71 18.31
CA ASP A 454 -19.78 -7.24 18.95
C ASP A 454 -18.56 -7.58 18.08
N GLU A 455 -18.52 -8.75 17.46
CA GLU A 455 -17.50 -9.07 16.46
C GLU A 455 -17.56 -8.12 15.27
N GLN A 456 -18.76 -7.93 14.68
CA GLN A 456 -18.92 -7.05 13.52
C GLN A 456 -18.46 -5.62 13.85
N LEU A 457 -18.85 -5.10 15.01
CA LEU A 457 -18.44 -3.77 15.49
C LEU A 457 -16.91 -3.66 15.64
N ALA A 458 -16.26 -4.68 16.20
CA ALA A 458 -14.80 -4.70 16.35
C ALA A 458 -14.10 -4.75 14.97
N LEU A 459 -14.66 -5.49 14.01
CA LEU A 459 -14.15 -5.51 12.64
C LEU A 459 -14.35 -4.17 11.91
N ASP A 460 -15.47 -3.49 12.16
CA ASP A 460 -15.74 -2.17 11.57
C ASP A 460 -14.83 -1.08 12.15
N GLN A 461 -14.43 -1.19 13.42
CA GLN A 461 -13.38 -0.34 14.00
C GLN A 461 -12.04 -0.53 13.26
N VAL A 462 -11.63 -1.77 13.00
CA VAL A 462 -10.39 -2.04 12.26
C VAL A 462 -10.48 -1.51 10.83
N ARG A 463 -11.63 -1.68 10.16
CA ARG A 463 -11.87 -1.14 8.81
C ARG A 463 -11.83 0.38 8.79
N LEU A 464 -12.37 1.03 9.83
CA LEU A 464 -12.32 2.48 9.98
C LEU A 464 -10.87 2.98 10.14
N PHE A 465 -10.07 2.34 10.98
CA PHE A 465 -8.66 2.69 11.13
C PHE A 465 -7.87 2.46 9.83
N LEU A 466 -8.19 1.40 9.09
CA LEU A 466 -7.60 1.15 7.76
C LEU A 466 -7.98 2.25 6.77
N ALA A 467 -9.27 2.64 6.70
CA ALA A 467 -9.75 3.68 5.81
C ALA A 467 -9.14 5.06 6.16
N LEU A 468 -8.90 5.31 7.43
CA LEU A 468 -8.22 6.52 7.91
C LEU A 468 -6.70 6.51 7.62
N GLY A 469 -6.13 5.40 7.15
CA GLY A 469 -4.73 5.29 6.74
C GLY A 469 -3.72 5.35 7.88
N GLY A 470 -4.10 4.93 9.09
CA GLY A 470 -3.20 4.91 10.24
C GLY A 470 -2.29 3.66 10.28
N GLY A 471 -1.16 3.78 10.98
CA GLY A 471 -0.28 2.62 11.30
C GLY A 471 0.97 2.46 10.44
N TRP A 472 1.32 3.42 9.61
CA TRP A 472 2.57 3.39 8.83
C TRP A 472 3.66 4.31 9.39
N GLU A 473 3.27 5.39 10.06
CA GLU A 473 4.22 6.34 10.62
C GLU A 473 5.10 5.63 11.67
N THR A 474 6.40 5.63 11.45
CA THR A 474 7.37 5.28 12.47
C THR A 474 7.32 6.40 13.49
N GLY A 475 6.71 6.14 14.66
CA GLY A 475 6.71 7.13 15.73
C GLY A 475 8.15 7.51 16.05
N GLU A 476 8.55 8.71 15.66
CA GLU A 476 9.66 9.35 16.34
C GLU A 476 9.18 9.65 17.77
N PRO A 477 10.04 9.34 18.76
CA PRO A 477 9.70 9.51 20.17
C PRO A 477 9.47 10.98 20.54
#